data_77147a76897596aa7cfe161230c1ff5c
#
_entry.id   77147a76897596aa7cfe161230c1ff5c
#
_cell.length_a   1.000
_cell.length_b   1.000
_cell.length_c   1.000
_cell.angle_alpha   90.00
_cell.angle_beta   90.00
_cell.angle_gamma   90.00
#
_symmetry.space_group_name_H-M   'P 1'
#
loop_
_entity.id
_entity.type
_entity.pdbx_description
1 polymer ?
#
loop_
_entity_poly.entity_id
_entity_poly.type
_entity_poly.pdbx_seq_one_letter_code
_entity_poly.pdbx_strand_id
1 'polypeptide(L)'
;MSRPLRLEYPHAWYHVLNRGRRRESIFRDPKDYEIFLRTVQEACEYWHLRVAAYCLLTNHYHLLVQTPNGNLSRCLRHVDGVYTQRFNRRHGHDGSLFRGRYKALLVEADAYLLQLVRYIHRNPLEAGLPGTLEDYPWSSHQSYLSRSSKGEWLYKDGVLEMLAADPAERIGAYRKFIAGEADEKLKQIFSGKRWPAFLGSEKFIAGVKGRFFSKQRDSEIAQRRELAPELSHLLAVVSRAYRVKEKDLFHSRRGQENEARNVAIYLSRKVRGDRLQEIGEAFKIGRYSTVSSVVERVRVRMGRDESLCKRVNDLISVLLKSQEQT
;
A
#
# COMPACT_ATOMS: atom_id res chain seq x y z
N MET A 1 -0.84 11.83 12.96
CA MET A 1 -1.35 10.95 11.91
C MET A 1 -0.34 9.82 11.74
N SER A 2 -0.76 8.57 11.92
CA SER A 2 0.10 7.39 11.76
C SER A 2 0.58 7.29 10.31
N ARG A 3 1.86 6.98 10.13
CA ARG A 3 2.50 6.84 8.82
C ARG A 3 2.09 5.51 8.19
N PRO A 4 1.62 5.47 6.92
CA PRO A 4 1.35 4.20 6.24
C PRO A 4 2.60 3.31 6.22
N LEU A 5 2.40 2.01 6.44
CA LEU A 5 3.44 1.01 6.28
C LEU A 5 3.93 1.01 4.83
N ARG A 6 5.23 0.99 4.63
CA ARG A 6 5.82 0.77 3.32
C ARG A 6 6.42 -0.61 3.31
N LEU A 7 5.74 -1.52 2.64
CA LEU A 7 6.28 -2.83 2.38
C LEU A 7 7.19 -2.71 1.18
N GLU A 8 8.48 -2.90 1.39
CA GLU A 8 9.50 -2.83 0.36
C GLU A 8 10.28 -4.13 0.35
N TYR A 9 10.33 -4.78 -0.81
CA TYR A 9 11.14 -5.98 -1.03
C TYR A 9 11.61 -6.07 -2.49
N PRO A 10 12.67 -6.81 -2.76
CA PRO A 10 13.18 -6.97 -4.12
C PRO A 10 12.11 -7.48 -5.08
N HIS A 11 12.11 -6.92 -6.29
CA HIS A 11 11.18 -7.24 -7.39
C HIS A 11 9.70 -6.94 -7.14
N ALA A 12 9.36 -6.23 -6.06
CA ALA A 12 7.97 -5.83 -5.79
C ALA A 12 7.47 -4.79 -6.80
N TRP A 13 6.22 -4.94 -7.21
CA TRP A 13 5.50 -4.01 -8.08
C TRP A 13 4.59 -3.09 -7.28
N TYR A 14 4.53 -1.84 -7.71
CA TYR A 14 3.71 -0.82 -7.04
C TYR A 14 3.00 0.07 -8.05
N HIS A 15 1.72 0.33 -7.79
CA HIS A 15 1.06 1.48 -8.37
C HIS A 15 1.26 2.68 -7.42
N VAL A 16 1.92 3.71 -7.90
CA VAL A 16 2.27 4.91 -7.14
C VAL A 16 1.50 6.10 -7.65
N LEU A 17 1.00 6.93 -6.72
CA LEU A 17 0.33 8.19 -7.01
C LEU A 17 0.79 9.26 -6.02
N ASN A 18 1.03 10.47 -6.50
CA ASN A 18 1.04 11.65 -5.65
C ASN A 18 0.27 12.80 -6.29
N ARG A 19 -0.22 13.70 -5.46
CA ARG A 19 -1.09 14.79 -5.88
C ARG A 19 -0.65 16.10 -5.26
N GLY A 20 -0.82 17.19 -6.01
CA GLY A 20 -0.57 18.55 -5.57
C GLY A 20 -1.32 18.92 -4.30
N ARG A 21 -0.70 19.76 -3.49
CA ARG A 21 -1.32 20.34 -2.31
C ARG A 21 -2.58 21.11 -2.74
N ARG A 22 -3.67 20.94 -2.00
CA ARG A 22 -4.98 21.54 -2.31
C ARG A 22 -5.55 21.21 -3.70
N ARG A 23 -5.03 20.17 -4.35
CA ARG A 23 -5.29 19.79 -5.75
C ARG A 23 -4.77 20.80 -6.76
N GLU A 24 -3.83 21.64 -6.38
CA GLU A 24 -3.15 22.57 -7.27
C GLU A 24 -2.32 21.84 -8.32
N SER A 25 -2.07 22.51 -9.44
CA SER A 25 -1.28 21.99 -10.55
C SER A 25 0.16 21.71 -10.09
N ILE A 26 0.64 20.51 -10.36
CA ILE A 26 2.04 20.14 -10.22
C ILE A 26 2.79 20.22 -11.55
N PHE A 27 2.06 20.38 -12.64
CA PHE A 27 2.58 20.67 -13.97
C PHE A 27 1.82 21.89 -14.52
N ARG A 28 2.51 22.98 -14.81
CA ARG A 28 1.92 24.24 -15.31
C ARG A 28 2.09 24.39 -16.81
N ASP A 29 3.16 23.83 -17.33
CA ASP A 29 3.48 23.88 -18.76
C ASP A 29 4.27 22.62 -19.20
N PRO A 30 4.50 22.42 -20.50
CA PRO A 30 5.21 21.24 -21.01
C PRO A 30 6.56 20.99 -20.37
N LYS A 31 7.28 22.06 -19.98
CA LYS A 31 8.61 21.95 -19.38
C LYS A 31 8.59 21.27 -18.03
N ASP A 32 7.54 21.46 -17.25
CA ASP A 32 7.39 20.80 -15.95
C ASP A 32 7.24 19.28 -16.12
N TYR A 33 6.46 18.84 -17.11
CA TYR A 33 6.33 17.41 -17.44
C TYR A 33 7.66 16.79 -17.86
N GLU A 34 8.42 17.49 -18.73
CA GLU A 34 9.75 17.03 -19.15
C GLU A 34 10.72 16.91 -17.96
N ILE A 35 10.72 17.90 -17.05
CA ILE A 35 11.57 17.90 -15.85
C ILE A 35 11.18 16.73 -14.93
N PHE A 36 9.89 16.46 -14.78
CA PHE A 36 9.42 15.32 -13.98
C PHE A 36 9.87 13.99 -14.59
N LEU A 37 9.66 13.78 -15.89
CA LEU A 37 10.08 12.56 -16.59
C LEU A 37 11.59 12.35 -16.50
N ARG A 38 12.38 13.42 -16.67
CA ARG A 38 13.84 13.35 -16.45
C ARG A 38 14.19 12.93 -15.03
N THR A 39 13.47 13.45 -14.04
CA THR A 39 13.70 13.07 -12.62
C THR A 39 13.33 11.61 -12.35
N VAL A 40 12.31 11.08 -13.03
CA VAL A 40 11.98 9.65 -12.99
C VAL A 40 13.08 8.81 -13.64
N GLN A 41 13.62 9.24 -14.80
CA GLN A 41 14.74 8.56 -15.47
C GLN A 41 15.98 8.52 -14.57
N GLU A 42 16.33 9.62 -13.90
CA GLU A 42 17.40 9.65 -12.91
C GLU A 42 17.19 8.60 -11.80
N ALA A 43 15.94 8.39 -11.36
CA ALA A 43 15.66 7.33 -10.39
C ALA A 43 15.84 5.92 -10.97
N CYS A 44 15.58 5.72 -12.27
CA CYS A 44 15.86 4.47 -12.96
C CYS A 44 17.37 4.19 -13.02
N GLU A 45 18.16 5.20 -13.37
CA GLU A 45 19.61 5.11 -13.47
C GLU A 45 20.28 4.89 -12.11
N TYR A 46 19.95 5.70 -11.11
CA TYR A 46 20.64 5.68 -9.81
C TYR A 46 20.19 4.58 -8.86
N TRP A 47 18.92 4.18 -8.96
CA TRP A 47 18.30 3.28 -8.00
C TRP A 47 17.73 2.01 -8.61
N HIS A 48 17.92 1.81 -9.92
CA HIS A 48 17.40 0.68 -10.69
C HIS A 48 15.87 0.57 -10.63
N LEU A 49 15.16 1.72 -10.53
CA LEU A 49 13.71 1.73 -10.64
C LEU A 49 13.31 1.29 -12.05
N ARG A 50 12.37 0.37 -12.18
CA ARG A 50 11.77 0.00 -13.45
C ARG A 50 10.38 0.60 -13.54
N VAL A 51 10.09 1.34 -14.60
CA VAL A 51 8.79 1.97 -14.82
C VAL A 51 8.11 1.30 -15.99
N ALA A 52 7.00 0.58 -15.73
CA ALA A 52 6.21 -0.05 -16.77
C ALA A 52 5.23 0.93 -17.43
N ALA A 53 4.54 1.75 -16.64
CA ALA A 53 3.60 2.71 -17.19
C ALA A 53 3.59 4.00 -16.37
N TYR A 54 3.26 5.11 -17.04
CA TYR A 54 2.98 6.38 -16.38
C TYR A 54 1.85 7.14 -17.07
N CYS A 55 1.18 7.99 -16.31
CA CYS A 55 0.30 9.04 -16.78
C CYS A 55 0.44 10.25 -15.85
N LEU A 56 0.76 11.40 -16.44
CA LEU A 56 0.97 12.66 -15.71
C LEU A 56 -0.21 13.59 -16.01
N LEU A 57 -1.10 13.77 -15.06
CA LEU A 57 -2.22 14.71 -15.15
C LEU A 57 -1.86 16.02 -14.47
N THR A 58 -2.49 17.12 -14.81
CA THR A 58 -2.13 18.48 -14.37
C THR A 58 -1.79 18.59 -12.88
N ASN A 59 -2.52 17.90 -12.02
CA ASN A 59 -2.38 18.02 -10.56
C ASN A 59 -1.98 16.74 -9.85
N HIS A 60 -1.70 15.65 -10.56
CA HIS A 60 -1.24 14.39 -10.00
C HIS A 60 -0.59 13.51 -11.07
N TYR A 61 0.13 12.49 -10.63
CA TYR A 61 0.72 11.49 -11.51
C TYR A 61 0.40 10.07 -11.06
N HIS A 62 0.39 9.16 -12.01
CA HIS A 62 0.35 7.72 -11.80
C HIS A 62 1.62 7.10 -12.35
N LEU A 63 2.26 6.21 -11.59
CA LEU A 63 3.40 5.39 -12.03
C LEU A 63 3.13 3.94 -11.67
N LEU A 64 3.40 3.02 -12.60
CA LEU A 64 3.49 1.59 -12.33
C LEU A 64 4.96 1.20 -12.35
N VAL A 65 5.48 0.83 -11.18
CA VAL A 65 6.92 0.64 -10.99
C VAL A 65 7.26 -0.68 -10.34
N GLN A 66 8.43 -1.22 -10.68
CA GLN A 66 9.08 -2.32 -9.98
C GLN A 66 10.35 -1.83 -9.30
N THR A 67 10.61 -2.34 -8.10
CA THR A 67 11.86 -2.08 -7.38
C THR A 67 12.69 -3.35 -7.27
N PRO A 68 13.63 -3.62 -8.20
CA PRO A 68 14.50 -4.79 -8.11
C PRO A 68 15.25 -4.90 -6.79
N ASN A 69 15.59 -3.76 -6.19
CA ASN A 69 16.36 -3.67 -4.94
C ASN A 69 15.49 -3.43 -3.69
N GLY A 70 14.15 -3.45 -3.80
CA GLY A 70 13.27 -3.21 -2.65
C GLY A 70 13.42 -1.83 -2.02
N ASN A 71 13.61 -0.78 -2.80
CA ASN A 71 14.04 0.56 -2.37
C ASN A 71 13.08 1.68 -2.81
N LEU A 72 11.78 1.40 -2.86
CA LEU A 72 10.74 2.35 -3.34
C LEU A 72 10.82 3.71 -2.65
N SER A 73 10.98 3.72 -1.31
CA SER A 73 11.06 4.97 -0.55
C SER A 73 12.22 5.85 -0.97
N ARG A 74 13.36 5.25 -1.34
CA ARG A 74 14.53 5.97 -1.84
C ARG A 74 14.25 6.57 -3.21
N CYS A 75 13.71 5.77 -4.13
CA CYS A 75 13.34 6.20 -5.48
C CYS A 75 12.34 7.36 -5.44
N LEU A 76 11.25 7.22 -4.69
CA LEU A 76 10.20 8.24 -4.64
C LEU A 76 10.59 9.49 -3.83
N ARG A 77 11.52 9.36 -2.87
CA ARG A 77 12.13 10.54 -2.23
C ARG A 77 12.90 11.36 -3.25
N HIS A 78 13.63 10.71 -4.16
CA HIS A 78 14.32 11.39 -5.25
C HIS A 78 13.32 12.05 -6.18
N VAL A 79 12.37 11.29 -6.73
CA VAL A 79 11.38 11.80 -7.68
C VAL A 79 10.61 12.99 -7.10
N ASP A 80 9.92 12.83 -5.98
CA ASP A 80 9.08 13.88 -5.40
C ASP A 80 9.91 15.06 -4.86
N GLY A 81 11.04 14.76 -4.20
CA GLY A 81 11.87 15.79 -3.57
C GLY A 81 12.63 16.64 -4.58
N VAL A 82 13.32 16.01 -5.52
CA VAL A 82 14.10 16.73 -6.55
C VAL A 82 13.16 17.47 -7.49
N TYR A 83 12.04 16.84 -7.89
CA TYR A 83 11.05 17.53 -8.70
C TYR A 83 10.47 18.77 -8.00
N THR A 84 10.11 18.66 -6.71
CA THR A 84 9.63 19.81 -5.92
C THR A 84 10.65 20.94 -5.93
N GLN A 85 11.95 20.64 -5.73
CA GLN A 85 12.99 21.67 -5.75
C GLN A 85 13.12 22.33 -7.15
N ARG A 86 13.07 21.54 -8.21
CA ARG A 86 13.14 22.03 -9.62
C ARG A 86 11.94 22.89 -9.96
N PHE A 87 10.74 22.44 -9.59
CA PHE A 87 9.49 23.17 -9.78
C PHE A 87 9.51 24.51 -9.01
N ASN A 88 9.84 24.48 -7.72
CA ASN A 88 9.88 25.68 -6.89
C ASN A 88 10.90 26.70 -7.41
N ARG A 89 12.11 26.25 -7.79
CA ARG A 89 13.13 27.14 -8.39
C ARG A 89 12.62 27.79 -9.67
N ARG A 90 11.93 27.02 -10.52
CA ARG A 90 11.43 27.50 -11.80
C ARG A 90 10.29 28.49 -11.67
N HIS A 91 9.41 28.30 -10.69
CA HIS A 91 8.20 29.09 -10.51
C HIS A 91 8.26 30.11 -9.38
N GLY A 92 9.42 30.30 -8.74
CA GLY A 92 9.57 31.26 -7.64
C GLY A 92 8.76 30.89 -6.40
N HIS A 93 8.61 29.56 -6.14
CA HIS A 93 7.85 29.07 -5.00
C HIS A 93 8.77 28.47 -3.94
N ASP A 94 8.21 28.29 -2.75
CA ASP A 94 8.81 27.56 -1.65
C ASP A 94 7.86 26.51 -1.06
N GLY A 95 8.40 25.67 -0.16
CA GLY A 95 7.62 24.68 0.57
C GLY A 95 7.23 23.44 -0.25
N SER A 96 6.20 22.74 0.22
CA SER A 96 5.79 21.45 -0.33
C SER A 96 4.87 21.59 -1.53
N LEU A 97 5.26 21.04 -2.68
CA LEU A 97 4.44 20.94 -3.88
C LEU A 97 3.32 19.90 -3.71
N PHE A 98 3.65 18.78 -3.10
CA PHE A 98 2.70 17.68 -2.92
C PHE A 98 1.92 17.79 -1.61
N ARG A 99 0.71 17.25 -1.57
CA ARG A 99 -0.15 17.23 -0.38
C ARG A 99 0.49 16.49 0.80
N GLY A 100 1.43 15.62 0.52
CA GLY A 100 2.13 14.81 1.49
C GLY A 100 2.95 13.73 0.80
N ARG A 101 3.19 12.62 1.47
CA ARG A 101 3.89 11.49 0.86
C ARG A 101 3.02 10.83 -0.22
N TYR A 102 3.68 10.27 -1.25
CA TYR A 102 3.01 9.45 -2.27
C TYR A 102 2.21 8.30 -1.63
N LYS A 103 1.17 7.89 -2.31
CA LYS A 103 0.46 6.63 -2.06
C LYS A 103 1.12 5.54 -2.88
N ALA A 104 1.27 4.36 -2.31
CA ALA A 104 1.74 3.18 -3.01
C ALA A 104 0.83 2.01 -2.69
N LEU A 105 0.39 1.31 -3.71
CA LEU A 105 -0.38 0.08 -3.67
C LEU A 105 0.54 -1.04 -4.14
N LEU A 106 0.79 -2.03 -3.28
CA LEU A 106 1.56 -3.21 -3.66
C LEU A 106 0.71 -4.12 -4.55
N VAL A 107 1.28 -4.57 -5.67
CA VAL A 107 0.57 -5.24 -6.75
C VAL A 107 1.09 -6.67 -6.95
N GLU A 108 0.17 -7.64 -7.05
CA GLU A 108 0.46 -8.97 -7.60
C GLU A 108 0.56 -8.85 -9.12
N ALA A 109 1.79 -8.98 -9.63
CA ALA A 109 2.08 -8.70 -11.04
C ALA A 109 1.31 -9.61 -11.99
N ASP A 110 1.36 -10.93 -11.78
CA ASP A 110 0.78 -11.92 -12.69
C ASP A 110 -0.72 -11.71 -12.93
N ALA A 111 -1.44 -11.24 -11.90
CA ALA A 111 -2.88 -11.05 -11.97
C ALA A 111 -3.31 -9.65 -12.42
N TYR A 112 -2.54 -8.61 -12.07
CA TYR A 112 -3.02 -7.23 -12.17
C TYR A 112 -2.15 -6.28 -12.99
N LEU A 113 -0.93 -6.68 -13.39
CA LEU A 113 0.01 -5.77 -14.07
C LEU A 113 -0.58 -5.18 -15.35
N LEU A 114 -1.09 -6.04 -16.25
CA LEU A 114 -1.69 -5.61 -17.50
C LEU A 114 -2.90 -4.70 -17.28
N GLN A 115 -3.77 -5.05 -16.34
CA GLN A 115 -4.96 -4.25 -16.03
C GLN A 115 -4.58 -2.86 -15.51
N LEU A 116 -3.50 -2.75 -14.73
CA LEU A 116 -2.98 -1.48 -14.26
C LEU A 116 -2.33 -0.65 -15.38
N VAL A 117 -1.63 -1.28 -16.30
CA VAL A 117 -1.13 -0.61 -17.50
C VAL A 117 -2.29 0.00 -18.27
N ARG A 118 -3.36 -0.77 -18.54
CA ARG A 118 -4.57 -0.26 -19.17
C ARG A 118 -5.19 0.89 -18.39
N TYR A 119 -5.40 0.72 -17.11
CA TYR A 119 -5.98 1.76 -16.25
C TYR A 119 -5.15 3.05 -16.31
N ILE A 120 -3.83 2.97 -16.17
CA ILE A 120 -2.95 4.15 -16.17
C ILE A 120 -2.94 4.83 -17.54
N HIS A 121 -2.86 4.07 -18.63
CA HIS A 121 -2.86 4.66 -19.97
C HIS A 121 -4.22 5.27 -20.35
N ARG A 122 -5.33 4.77 -19.82
CA ARG A 122 -6.68 5.32 -20.06
C ARG A 122 -7.04 6.48 -19.14
N ASN A 123 -6.20 6.81 -18.15
CA ASN A 123 -6.46 7.91 -17.21
C ASN A 123 -6.80 9.26 -17.85
N PRO A 124 -6.22 9.68 -19.00
CA PRO A 124 -6.62 10.92 -19.65
C PRO A 124 -8.09 10.93 -20.04
N LEU A 125 -8.63 9.83 -20.57
CA LEU A 125 -10.05 9.71 -20.93
C LEU A 125 -10.94 9.68 -19.69
N GLU A 126 -10.54 8.93 -18.65
CA GLU A 126 -11.26 8.89 -17.37
C GLU A 126 -11.27 10.25 -16.64
N ALA A 127 -10.27 11.09 -16.91
CA ALA A 127 -10.21 12.47 -16.42
C ALA A 127 -10.99 13.46 -17.28
N GLY A 128 -11.67 12.99 -18.34
CA GLY A 128 -12.46 13.83 -19.24
C GLY A 128 -11.62 14.76 -20.12
N LEU A 129 -10.33 14.45 -20.34
CA LEU A 129 -9.49 15.23 -21.22
C LEU A 129 -9.90 14.98 -22.69
N PRO A 130 -9.96 16.03 -23.52
CA PRO A 130 -10.35 15.90 -24.92
C PRO A 130 -9.28 15.17 -25.74
N GLY A 131 -9.70 14.51 -26.82
CA GLY A 131 -8.83 13.81 -27.74
C GLY A 131 -8.77 12.30 -27.53
N THR A 132 -7.87 11.66 -28.26
CA THR A 132 -7.61 10.22 -28.15
C THR A 132 -6.48 9.93 -27.16
N LEU A 133 -6.25 8.66 -26.82
CA LEU A 133 -5.11 8.29 -25.98
C LEU A 133 -3.77 8.61 -26.66
N GLU A 134 -3.74 8.50 -27.97
CA GLU A 134 -2.60 8.81 -28.80
C GLU A 134 -2.24 10.30 -28.81
N ASP A 135 -3.24 11.18 -28.62
CA ASP A 135 -3.04 12.64 -28.59
C ASP A 135 -2.47 13.13 -27.26
N TYR A 136 -2.50 12.29 -26.21
CA TYR A 136 -2.05 12.71 -24.89
C TYR A 136 -0.53 12.45 -24.71
N PRO A 137 0.32 13.50 -24.75
CA PRO A 137 1.77 13.33 -24.80
C PRO A 137 2.39 12.94 -23.45
N TRP A 138 1.66 13.12 -22.34
CA TRP A 138 2.17 12.93 -20.98
C TRP A 138 1.80 11.57 -20.40
N SER A 139 1.63 10.58 -21.27
CA SER A 139 1.42 9.18 -20.95
C SER A 139 2.47 8.33 -21.64
N SER A 140 2.85 7.21 -21.03
CA SER A 140 3.72 6.21 -21.66
C SER A 140 3.03 5.43 -22.78
N HIS A 141 1.72 5.64 -23.02
CA HIS A 141 0.95 4.94 -24.05
C HIS A 141 1.62 5.02 -25.45
N GLN A 142 2.03 6.23 -25.87
CA GLN A 142 2.70 6.41 -27.18
C GLN A 142 3.97 5.56 -27.32
N SER A 143 4.73 5.36 -26.25
CA SER A 143 5.95 4.55 -26.26
C SER A 143 5.67 3.06 -26.50
N TYR A 144 4.47 2.58 -26.17
CA TYR A 144 4.01 1.22 -26.44
C TYR A 144 3.58 0.99 -27.90
N LEU A 145 3.24 2.06 -28.61
CA LEU A 145 2.85 2.02 -30.03
C LEU A 145 4.01 2.16 -30.98
N SER A 146 5.19 2.54 -30.48
CA SER A 146 6.36 2.84 -31.29
C SER A 146 7.54 1.91 -30.99
N ARG A 147 8.26 1.53 -32.05
CA ARG A 147 9.57 0.87 -31.95
C ARG A 147 10.73 1.87 -31.79
N SER A 148 10.44 3.17 -31.73
CA SER A 148 11.48 4.19 -31.58
C SER A 148 12.16 4.13 -30.22
N SER A 149 13.37 4.68 -30.13
CA SER A 149 14.15 4.81 -28.88
C SER A 149 13.48 5.72 -27.83
N LYS A 150 12.47 6.49 -28.21
CA LYS A 150 11.66 7.23 -27.24
C LYS A 150 11.00 6.26 -26.25
N GLY A 151 11.49 6.27 -24.99
CA GLY A 151 10.99 5.39 -23.95
C GLY A 151 11.78 4.09 -23.77
N GLU A 152 13.03 4.00 -24.25
CA GLU A 152 13.93 2.85 -23.95
C GLU A 152 14.16 2.62 -22.46
N TRP A 153 14.06 3.67 -21.65
CA TRP A 153 14.15 3.58 -20.20
C TRP A 153 12.93 2.92 -19.54
N LEU A 154 11.83 2.73 -20.30
CA LEU A 154 10.61 2.08 -19.81
C LEU A 154 10.77 0.55 -19.85
N TYR A 155 10.25 -0.09 -18.83
CA TYR A 155 10.11 -1.55 -18.76
C TYR A 155 8.89 -2.01 -19.59
N LYS A 156 8.82 -1.62 -20.87
CA LYS A 156 7.67 -1.92 -21.75
C LYS A 156 7.73 -3.32 -22.37
N ASP A 157 8.94 -3.81 -22.66
CA ASP A 157 9.10 -5.08 -23.38
C ASP A 157 8.59 -6.26 -22.57
N GLY A 158 8.88 -6.32 -21.26
CA GLY A 158 8.33 -7.35 -20.38
C GLY A 158 6.80 -7.32 -20.28
N VAL A 159 6.18 -6.12 -20.39
CA VAL A 159 4.72 -5.99 -20.44
C VAL A 159 4.16 -6.45 -21.79
N LEU A 160 4.83 -6.07 -22.88
CA LEU A 160 4.42 -6.46 -24.23
C LEU A 160 4.54 -7.97 -24.46
N GLU A 161 5.54 -8.62 -23.86
CA GLU A 161 5.71 -10.08 -23.85
C GLU A 161 4.51 -10.81 -23.22
N MET A 162 3.92 -10.23 -22.20
CA MET A 162 2.71 -10.80 -21.58
C MET A 162 1.48 -10.76 -22.50
N LEU A 163 1.48 -9.90 -23.55
CA LEU A 163 0.39 -9.77 -24.50
C LEU A 163 0.58 -10.64 -25.74
N ALA A 164 1.82 -10.79 -26.22
CA ALA A 164 2.17 -11.65 -27.33
C ALA A 164 3.62 -12.11 -27.23
N ALA A 165 3.85 -13.41 -27.45
CA ALA A 165 5.20 -13.99 -27.44
C ALA A 165 6.01 -13.48 -28.65
N ASP A 166 5.39 -13.44 -29.85
CA ASP A 166 6.03 -12.92 -31.05
C ASP A 166 6.22 -11.40 -30.99
N PRO A 167 7.47 -10.88 -31.06
CA PRO A 167 7.75 -9.46 -31.09
C PRO A 167 7.03 -8.69 -32.21
N ALA A 168 6.74 -9.34 -33.35
CA ALA A 168 6.04 -8.72 -34.46
C ALA A 168 4.58 -8.39 -34.13
N GLU A 169 3.95 -9.20 -33.30
CA GLU A 169 2.53 -9.10 -32.91
C GLU A 169 2.29 -8.18 -31.70
N ARG A 170 3.31 -7.88 -30.90
CA ARG A 170 3.21 -7.18 -29.61
C ARG A 170 2.46 -5.85 -29.68
N ILE A 171 2.76 -5.01 -30.67
CA ILE A 171 2.11 -3.70 -30.83
C ILE A 171 0.64 -3.88 -31.21
N GLY A 172 0.33 -4.82 -32.12
CA GLY A 172 -1.04 -5.15 -32.49
C GLY A 172 -1.86 -5.68 -31.32
N ALA A 173 -1.28 -6.60 -30.55
CA ALA A 173 -1.89 -7.13 -29.33
C ALA A 173 -2.12 -6.03 -28.28
N TYR A 174 -1.16 -5.13 -28.10
CA TYR A 174 -1.31 -4.00 -27.20
C TYR A 174 -2.43 -3.03 -27.63
N ARG A 175 -2.53 -2.70 -28.93
CA ARG A 175 -3.64 -1.86 -29.45
C ARG A 175 -5.00 -2.49 -29.17
N LYS A 176 -5.15 -3.77 -29.44
CA LYS A 176 -6.37 -4.51 -29.17
C LYS A 176 -6.68 -4.54 -27.65
N PHE A 177 -5.64 -4.75 -26.86
CA PHE A 177 -5.77 -4.77 -25.39
C PHE A 177 -6.22 -3.42 -24.83
N ILE A 178 -5.59 -2.29 -25.23
CA ILE A 178 -5.87 -0.96 -24.68
C ILE A 178 -7.24 -0.41 -25.10
N ALA A 179 -7.77 -0.86 -26.25
CA ALA A 179 -9.08 -0.48 -26.75
C ALA A 179 -10.22 -0.97 -25.82
N GLY A 180 -10.00 -2.06 -25.09
CA GLY A 180 -10.95 -2.56 -24.12
C GLY A 180 -11.14 -1.60 -22.93
N GLU A 181 -12.25 -1.72 -22.23
CA GLU A 181 -12.53 -0.91 -21.04
C GLU A 181 -11.59 -1.26 -19.88
N ALA A 182 -11.33 -0.28 -19.03
CA ALA A 182 -10.62 -0.51 -17.78
C ALA A 182 -11.51 -1.32 -16.80
N ASP A 183 -10.88 -2.19 -16.01
CA ASP A 183 -11.57 -3.01 -15.03
C ASP A 183 -12.32 -2.13 -14.02
N GLU A 184 -13.64 -2.37 -13.89
CA GLU A 184 -14.52 -1.57 -13.05
C GLU A 184 -14.14 -1.65 -11.56
N LYS A 185 -13.61 -2.79 -11.10
CA LYS A 185 -13.09 -2.94 -9.73
C LYS A 185 -11.90 -2.00 -9.48
N LEU A 186 -11.00 -1.87 -10.46
CA LEU A 186 -9.88 -0.94 -10.36
C LEU A 186 -10.37 0.51 -10.33
N LYS A 187 -11.34 0.88 -11.16
CA LYS A 187 -11.94 2.21 -11.14
C LYS A 187 -12.53 2.53 -9.76
N GLN A 188 -13.27 1.61 -9.16
CA GLN A 188 -13.85 1.77 -7.83
C GLN A 188 -12.77 1.91 -6.75
N ILE A 189 -11.71 1.11 -6.80
CA ILE A 189 -10.57 1.19 -5.86
C ILE A 189 -9.92 2.58 -5.94
N PHE A 190 -9.67 3.08 -7.14
CA PHE A 190 -8.89 4.30 -7.33
C PHE A 190 -9.73 5.59 -7.20
N SER A 191 -11.04 5.53 -7.41
CA SER A 191 -11.97 6.63 -7.11
C SER A 191 -12.21 6.79 -5.59
N GLY A 192 -11.97 5.73 -4.82
CA GLY A 192 -12.17 5.71 -3.38
C GLY A 192 -11.26 6.67 -2.61
N LYS A 193 -11.77 7.20 -1.48
CA LYS A 193 -10.96 8.07 -0.58
C LYS A 193 -9.77 7.36 0.03
N ARG A 194 -9.84 6.03 0.22
CA ARG A 194 -8.79 5.19 0.78
C ARG A 194 -8.47 4.07 -0.21
N TRP A 195 -7.20 3.98 -0.57
CA TRP A 195 -6.70 2.87 -1.35
C TRP A 195 -6.35 1.71 -0.41
N PRO A 196 -6.58 0.46 -0.80
CA PRO A 196 -6.04 -0.69 -0.08
C PRO A 196 -4.50 -0.65 -0.13
N ALA A 197 -3.85 -1.40 0.77
CA ALA A 197 -2.40 -1.52 0.72
C ALA A 197 -1.94 -2.52 -0.34
N PHE A 198 -2.83 -3.45 -0.71
CA PHE A 198 -2.54 -4.57 -1.60
C PHE A 198 -3.57 -4.67 -2.71
N LEU A 199 -3.11 -5.03 -3.89
CA LEU A 199 -3.92 -5.48 -5.02
C LEU A 199 -3.41 -6.86 -5.44
N GLY A 200 -4.16 -7.89 -5.11
CA GLY A 200 -3.77 -9.26 -5.36
C GLY A 200 -4.77 -10.27 -4.82
N SER A 201 -4.51 -11.54 -5.08
CA SER A 201 -5.25 -12.68 -4.54
C SER A 201 -5.11 -12.77 -3.02
N GLU A 202 -6.03 -13.48 -2.37
CA GLU A 202 -5.93 -13.75 -0.94
C GLU A 202 -4.62 -14.45 -0.57
N LYS A 203 -4.16 -15.38 -1.42
CA LYS A 203 -2.88 -16.09 -1.27
C LYS A 203 -1.69 -15.13 -1.29
N PHE A 204 -1.67 -14.19 -2.25
CA PHE A 204 -0.64 -13.16 -2.33
C PHE A 204 -0.64 -12.28 -1.08
N ILE A 205 -1.81 -11.80 -0.67
CA ILE A 205 -1.98 -10.94 0.50
C ILE A 205 -1.54 -11.67 1.77
N ALA A 206 -1.93 -12.95 1.94
CA ALA A 206 -1.50 -13.76 3.08
C ALA A 206 0.02 -13.97 3.09
N GLY A 207 0.63 -14.29 1.95
CA GLY A 207 2.08 -14.45 1.82
C GLY A 207 2.87 -13.19 2.15
N VAL A 208 2.39 -12.01 1.69
CA VAL A 208 2.99 -10.72 2.04
C VAL A 208 2.83 -10.42 3.53
N LYS A 209 1.63 -10.67 4.09
CA LYS A 209 1.38 -10.51 5.52
C LYS A 209 2.33 -11.38 6.35
N GLY A 210 2.47 -12.67 6.04
CA GLY A 210 3.38 -13.59 6.74
C GLY A 210 4.83 -13.11 6.69
N ARG A 211 5.33 -12.70 5.51
CA ARG A 211 6.71 -12.26 5.32
C ARG A 211 7.09 -11.01 6.12
N PHE A 212 6.16 -10.07 6.30
CA PHE A 212 6.47 -8.75 6.86
C PHE A 212 5.97 -8.54 8.28
N PHE A 213 4.95 -9.27 8.72
CA PHE A 213 4.39 -9.09 10.05
C PHE A 213 5.39 -9.45 11.16
N SER A 214 6.21 -10.48 10.94
CA SER A 214 7.22 -10.91 11.91
C SER A 214 8.39 -9.92 12.08
N LYS A 215 8.67 -9.07 11.08
CA LYS A 215 9.81 -8.15 11.08
C LYS A 215 9.53 -6.76 11.68
N GLN A 216 8.27 -6.36 11.84
CA GLN A 216 7.94 -5.00 12.22
C GLN A 216 7.35 -4.91 13.63
N ARG A 217 8.23 -4.60 14.59
CA ARG A 217 7.86 -4.33 16.00
C ARG A 217 7.36 -2.90 16.25
N ASP A 218 7.36 -2.00 15.27
CA ASP A 218 7.00 -0.60 15.48
C ASP A 218 5.49 -0.34 15.51
N SER A 219 5.04 0.24 16.62
CA SER A 219 3.62 0.46 16.99
C SER A 219 2.93 1.62 16.25
N GLU A 220 3.63 2.39 15.42
CA GLU A 220 3.12 3.66 14.86
C GLU A 220 2.51 3.58 13.45
N ILE A 221 2.37 2.40 12.86
CA ILE A 221 2.06 2.26 11.43
C ILE A 221 0.59 1.94 11.20
N ALA A 222 -0.13 2.83 10.51
CA ALA A 222 -1.58 2.71 10.27
C ALA A 222 -2.00 1.44 9.49
N GLN A 223 -1.12 0.91 8.65
CA GLN A 223 -1.37 -0.31 7.85
C GLN A 223 -1.08 -1.61 8.63
N ARG A 224 -0.61 -1.52 9.85
CA ARG A 224 -0.47 -2.67 10.76
C ARG A 224 -1.78 -3.43 10.90
N ARG A 225 -2.92 -2.74 10.75
CA ARG A 225 -4.25 -3.34 10.82
C ARG A 225 -4.56 -4.27 9.66
N GLU A 226 -4.12 -3.92 8.46
CA GLU A 226 -4.34 -4.74 7.26
C GLU A 226 -3.46 -6.00 7.27
N LEU A 227 -2.35 -5.95 8.04
CA LEU A 227 -1.43 -7.06 8.26
C LEU A 227 -1.75 -7.87 9.53
N ALA A 228 -2.69 -7.42 10.34
CA ALA A 228 -2.99 -8.04 11.63
C ALA A 228 -3.78 -9.34 11.47
N PRO A 229 -3.60 -10.32 12.40
CA PRO A 229 -4.42 -11.53 12.40
C PRO A 229 -5.90 -11.16 12.59
N GLU A 230 -6.80 -11.96 12.03
CA GLU A 230 -8.24 -11.77 12.25
C GLU A 230 -8.59 -11.86 13.74
N LEU A 231 -9.61 -11.09 14.17
CA LEU A 231 -10.03 -11.08 15.60
C LEU A 231 -10.46 -12.47 16.05
N SER A 232 -11.18 -13.20 15.23
CA SER A 232 -11.60 -14.59 15.47
C SER A 232 -10.40 -15.49 15.77
N HIS A 233 -9.33 -15.38 14.98
CA HIS A 233 -8.10 -16.14 15.18
C HIS A 233 -7.43 -15.78 16.51
N LEU A 234 -7.34 -14.49 16.84
CA LEU A 234 -6.80 -14.03 18.13
C LEU A 234 -7.60 -14.60 19.29
N LEU A 235 -8.93 -14.55 19.22
CA LEU A 235 -9.81 -15.08 20.27
C LEU A 235 -9.63 -16.59 20.43
N ALA A 236 -9.55 -17.36 19.35
CA ALA A 236 -9.31 -18.81 19.37
C ALA A 236 -7.96 -19.15 20.01
N VAL A 237 -6.89 -18.43 19.69
CA VAL A 237 -5.55 -18.64 20.27
C VAL A 237 -5.57 -18.36 21.78
N VAL A 238 -6.18 -17.25 22.21
CA VAL A 238 -6.29 -16.91 23.64
C VAL A 238 -7.15 -17.93 24.38
N SER A 239 -8.31 -18.31 23.83
CA SER A 239 -9.19 -19.31 24.42
C SER A 239 -8.49 -20.65 24.66
N ARG A 240 -7.71 -21.10 23.69
CA ARG A 240 -6.93 -22.35 23.79
C ARG A 240 -5.86 -22.24 24.89
N ALA A 241 -5.12 -21.14 24.93
CA ALA A 241 -4.04 -20.94 25.90
C ALA A 241 -4.55 -20.84 27.34
N TYR A 242 -5.70 -20.22 27.55
CA TYR A 242 -6.34 -20.10 28.86
C TYR A 242 -7.32 -21.23 29.21
N ARG A 243 -7.53 -22.18 28.28
CA ARG A 243 -8.48 -23.29 28.44
C ARG A 243 -9.90 -22.83 28.78
N VAL A 244 -10.34 -21.74 28.15
CA VAL A 244 -11.68 -21.17 28.33
C VAL A 244 -12.46 -21.22 27.01
N LYS A 245 -13.78 -21.16 27.07
CA LYS A 245 -14.61 -21.03 25.86
C LYS A 245 -14.52 -19.61 25.34
N GLU A 246 -14.56 -19.41 24.03
CA GLU A 246 -14.48 -18.04 23.43
C GLU A 246 -15.55 -17.09 23.98
N LYS A 247 -16.75 -17.60 24.22
CA LYS A 247 -17.83 -16.83 24.85
C LYS A 247 -17.45 -16.20 26.20
N ASP A 248 -16.56 -16.85 26.94
CA ASP A 248 -16.14 -16.39 28.27
C ASP A 248 -15.21 -15.17 28.19
N LEU A 249 -14.57 -14.93 27.01
CA LEU A 249 -13.76 -13.73 26.75
C LEU A 249 -14.61 -12.45 26.65
N PHE A 250 -15.92 -12.56 26.48
CA PHE A 250 -16.82 -11.42 26.40
C PHE A 250 -17.53 -11.11 27.72
N HIS A 251 -17.43 -12.00 28.71
CA HIS A 251 -18.10 -11.83 29.98
C HIS A 251 -17.18 -11.18 31.01
N SER A 252 -17.74 -10.23 31.76
CA SER A 252 -17.10 -9.60 32.91
C SER A 252 -18.06 -9.64 34.08
N ARG A 253 -17.64 -10.23 35.20
CA ARG A 253 -18.39 -10.19 36.46
C ARG A 253 -17.73 -9.20 37.38
N ARG A 254 -18.55 -8.36 38.04
CA ARG A 254 -18.08 -7.36 38.99
C ARG A 254 -17.36 -8.08 40.16
N GLY A 255 -16.12 -7.65 40.47
CA GLY A 255 -15.31 -8.27 41.52
C GLY A 255 -14.53 -9.51 41.12
N GLN A 256 -14.71 -10.06 39.91
CA GLN A 256 -13.91 -11.18 39.39
C GLN A 256 -13.06 -10.75 38.23
N GLU A 257 -11.76 -10.97 38.33
CA GLU A 257 -10.84 -10.70 37.26
C GLU A 257 -10.95 -11.81 36.18
N ASN A 258 -11.15 -11.41 34.93
CA ASN A 258 -11.06 -12.31 33.77
C ASN A 258 -9.75 -12.01 33.03
N GLU A 259 -8.66 -12.69 33.44
CA GLU A 259 -7.32 -12.49 32.86
C GLU A 259 -7.31 -12.78 31.36
N ALA A 260 -7.95 -13.87 30.91
CA ALA A 260 -8.01 -14.24 29.49
C ALA A 260 -8.66 -13.13 28.65
N ARG A 261 -9.78 -12.56 29.11
CA ARG A 261 -10.44 -11.42 28.49
C ARG A 261 -9.54 -10.18 28.45
N ASN A 262 -8.88 -9.87 29.56
CA ASN A 262 -8.01 -8.70 29.66
C ASN A 262 -6.80 -8.83 28.71
N VAL A 263 -6.23 -10.03 28.58
CA VAL A 263 -5.15 -10.33 27.65
C VAL A 263 -5.64 -10.27 26.20
N ALA A 264 -6.83 -10.78 25.89
CA ALA A 264 -7.42 -10.65 24.54
C ALA A 264 -7.60 -9.18 24.14
N ILE A 265 -8.10 -8.32 25.05
CA ILE A 265 -8.22 -6.88 24.87
C ILE A 265 -6.84 -6.23 24.64
N TYR A 266 -5.85 -6.61 25.45
CA TYR A 266 -4.48 -6.12 25.33
C TYR A 266 -3.87 -6.50 23.97
N LEU A 267 -4.02 -7.76 23.54
CA LEU A 267 -3.50 -8.25 22.26
C LEU A 267 -4.22 -7.61 21.07
N SER A 268 -5.54 -7.37 21.15
CA SER A 268 -6.28 -6.62 20.13
C SER A 268 -5.68 -5.22 19.95
N ARG A 269 -5.28 -4.56 21.01
CA ARG A 269 -4.60 -3.26 20.94
C ARG A 269 -3.16 -3.39 20.48
N LYS A 270 -2.39 -4.35 21.02
CA LYS A 270 -0.94 -4.46 20.84
C LYS A 270 -0.56 -5.14 19.54
N VAL A 271 -1.26 -6.21 19.14
CA VAL A 271 -0.97 -7.02 17.95
C VAL A 271 -1.76 -6.53 16.74
N ARG A 272 -3.08 -6.36 16.89
CA ARG A 272 -3.95 -5.93 15.79
C ARG A 272 -3.92 -4.42 15.55
N GLY A 273 -3.60 -3.62 16.56
CA GLY A 273 -3.63 -2.16 16.47
C GLY A 273 -5.05 -1.57 16.44
N ASP A 274 -6.07 -2.32 16.89
CA ASP A 274 -7.46 -1.89 16.90
C ASP A 274 -7.64 -0.63 17.75
N ARG A 275 -8.57 0.25 17.34
CA ARG A 275 -8.89 1.46 18.10
C ARG A 275 -9.62 1.08 19.39
N LEU A 276 -9.47 1.91 20.45
CA LEU A 276 -10.13 1.64 21.73
C LEU A 276 -11.65 1.52 21.60
N GLN A 277 -12.26 2.27 20.69
CA GLN A 277 -13.70 2.19 20.41
C GLN A 277 -14.07 0.84 19.77
N GLU A 278 -13.34 0.38 18.77
CA GLU A 278 -13.57 -0.90 18.09
C GLU A 278 -13.37 -2.09 19.02
N ILE A 279 -12.37 -2.03 19.90
CA ILE A 279 -12.19 -3.02 20.96
C ILE A 279 -13.39 -2.97 21.93
N GLY A 280 -13.86 -1.76 22.27
CA GLY A 280 -15.04 -1.57 23.09
C GLY A 280 -16.28 -2.24 22.50
N GLU A 281 -16.54 -2.02 21.22
CA GLU A 281 -17.64 -2.63 20.47
C GLU A 281 -17.50 -4.16 20.44
N ALA A 282 -16.33 -4.68 20.07
CA ALA A 282 -16.06 -6.11 19.97
C ALA A 282 -16.24 -6.83 21.32
N PHE A 283 -15.75 -6.25 22.41
CA PHE A 283 -15.82 -6.85 23.75
C PHE A 283 -17.02 -6.36 24.60
N LYS A 284 -17.98 -5.66 23.98
CA LYS A 284 -19.18 -5.12 24.64
C LYS A 284 -18.86 -4.22 25.85
N ILE A 285 -17.87 -3.34 25.69
CA ILE A 285 -17.45 -2.37 26.71
C ILE A 285 -17.97 -0.98 26.30
N GLY A 286 -18.92 -0.43 27.04
CA GLY A 286 -19.59 0.81 26.68
C GLY A 286 -18.73 2.08 26.71
N ARG A 287 -17.55 2.07 27.39
CA ARG A 287 -16.66 3.24 27.49
C ARG A 287 -15.24 2.90 27.02
N TYR A 288 -14.72 3.64 26.05
CA TYR A 288 -13.35 3.48 25.56
C TYR A 288 -12.27 3.68 26.65
N SER A 289 -12.56 4.53 27.66
CA SER A 289 -11.68 4.72 28.82
C SER A 289 -11.47 3.43 29.63
N THR A 290 -12.50 2.59 29.72
CA THR A 290 -12.39 1.26 30.35
C THR A 290 -11.45 0.34 29.59
N VAL A 291 -11.52 0.36 28.25
CA VAL A 291 -10.59 -0.40 27.39
C VAL A 291 -9.16 0.06 27.63
N SER A 292 -8.92 1.38 27.66
CA SER A 292 -7.61 1.96 27.94
C SER A 292 -7.06 1.52 29.29
N SER A 293 -7.92 1.53 30.33
CA SER A 293 -7.56 1.09 31.70
C SER A 293 -7.20 -0.40 31.73
N VAL A 294 -7.90 -1.26 30.97
CA VAL A 294 -7.59 -2.70 30.90
C VAL A 294 -6.23 -2.90 30.21
N VAL A 295 -5.99 -2.24 29.07
CA VAL A 295 -4.73 -2.33 28.34
C VAL A 295 -3.55 -1.92 29.24
N GLU A 296 -3.69 -0.80 29.96
CA GLU A 296 -2.64 -0.30 30.83
C GLU A 296 -2.40 -1.23 32.02
N ARG A 297 -3.47 -1.76 32.62
CA ARG A 297 -3.38 -2.72 33.74
C ARG A 297 -2.62 -3.98 33.35
N VAL A 298 -2.90 -4.56 32.16
CA VAL A 298 -2.16 -5.72 31.65
C VAL A 298 -0.70 -5.36 31.46
N ARG A 299 -0.41 -4.19 30.86
CA ARG A 299 0.96 -3.72 30.64
C ARG A 299 1.76 -3.59 31.94
N VAL A 300 1.17 -2.95 32.94
CA VAL A 300 1.81 -2.76 34.27
C VAL A 300 2.01 -4.09 34.99
N ARG A 301 1.01 -4.98 34.90
CA ARG A 301 1.09 -6.30 35.53
C ARG A 301 2.17 -7.19 34.90
N MET A 302 2.33 -7.15 33.55
CA MET A 302 3.43 -7.86 32.87
C MET A 302 4.82 -7.43 33.38
N GLY A 303 4.98 -6.19 33.84
CA GLY A 303 6.24 -5.71 34.42
C GLY A 303 6.52 -6.25 35.84
N ARG A 304 5.54 -6.91 36.47
CA ARG A 304 5.63 -7.43 37.85
C ARG A 304 5.40 -8.94 37.96
N ASP A 305 4.83 -9.54 36.93
CA ASP A 305 4.43 -10.95 36.84
C ASP A 305 5.10 -11.60 35.64
N GLU A 306 6.23 -12.27 35.86
CA GLU A 306 7.01 -12.94 34.80
C GLU A 306 6.20 -14.04 34.12
N SER A 307 5.34 -14.75 34.82
CA SER A 307 4.48 -15.80 34.27
C SER A 307 3.49 -15.24 33.26
N LEU A 308 2.82 -14.11 33.59
CA LEU A 308 1.94 -13.40 32.71
C LEU A 308 2.73 -12.84 31.48
N CYS A 309 3.90 -12.25 31.73
CA CYS A 309 4.76 -11.70 30.70
C CYS A 309 5.16 -12.77 29.69
N LYS A 310 5.62 -13.93 30.15
CA LYS A 310 5.97 -15.07 29.32
C LYS A 310 4.77 -15.55 28.51
N ARG A 311 3.63 -15.78 29.14
CA ARG A 311 2.40 -16.23 28.49
C ARG A 311 1.93 -15.28 27.38
N VAL A 312 1.94 -13.97 27.65
CA VAL A 312 1.56 -12.96 26.66
C VAL A 312 2.55 -12.93 25.49
N ASN A 313 3.85 -13.06 25.73
CA ASN A 313 4.86 -13.11 24.67
C ASN A 313 4.76 -14.39 23.83
N ASP A 314 4.44 -15.54 24.45
CA ASP A 314 4.19 -16.79 23.74
C ASP A 314 2.95 -16.66 22.84
N LEU A 315 1.87 -16.05 23.34
CA LEU A 315 0.67 -15.76 22.53
C LEU A 315 0.97 -14.83 21.36
N ILE A 316 1.76 -13.78 21.56
CA ILE A 316 2.21 -12.89 20.48
C ILE A 316 2.99 -13.71 19.44
N SER A 317 3.90 -14.58 19.87
CA SER A 317 4.70 -15.42 18.98
C SER A 317 3.83 -16.39 18.17
N VAL A 318 2.83 -17.01 18.78
CA VAL A 318 1.87 -17.90 18.10
C VAL A 318 1.04 -17.13 17.08
N LEU A 319 0.47 -15.98 17.46
CA LEU A 319 -0.31 -15.12 16.57
C LEU A 319 0.49 -14.61 15.36
N LEU A 320 1.79 -14.46 15.54
CA LEU A 320 2.70 -14.03 14.47
C LEU A 320 3.12 -15.19 13.56
N LYS A 321 3.33 -16.42 14.11
CA LYS A 321 3.77 -17.61 13.37
C LYS A 321 2.65 -18.30 12.61
N SER A 322 1.42 -18.30 13.10
CA SER A 322 0.29 -18.98 12.45
C SER A 322 -0.11 -18.35 11.11
N GLN A 323 0.45 -17.21 10.76
CA GLN A 323 0.30 -16.57 9.44
C GLN A 323 1.33 -17.10 8.42
N GLU A 324 2.32 -17.89 8.86
CA GLU A 324 3.33 -18.50 7.98
C GLU A 324 2.88 -19.87 7.40
N GLN A 325 1.79 -20.45 7.91
CA GLN A 325 1.35 -21.80 7.56
C GLN A 325 -0.01 -21.87 6.82
N THR A 326 -0.62 -20.74 6.50
CA THR A 326 -1.86 -20.68 5.71
C THR A 326 -1.61 -19.92 4.42
#